data_98cdf24fb1aae73f98b1e0fad62cae9a
#
_entry.id   98cdf24fb1aae73f98b1e0fad62cae9a
#
_cell.length_a   1.000
_cell.length_b   1.000
_cell.length_c   1.000
_cell.angle_alpha   90.00
_cell.angle_beta   90.00
_cell.angle_gamma   90.00
#
_symmetry.space_group_name_H-M   'P 1'
#
loop_
_entity.id
_entity.type
_entity.pdbx_description
1 polymer ?
#
loop_
_entity_poly.entity_id
_entity_poly.type
_entity_poly.pdbx_seq_one_letter_code
_entity_poly.pdbx_strand_id
1 'polypeptide(L)'
;MKAFMDKDFLLQTATAQELYHNHAAKMPIIDYHCHLIPQMVAENKRFESIAQIWLMGDHYKWRAMRSNGVDERFCTGKDTTDWEKFEKWAETVPYTFRNPLYHWTHLELKTAFGIEERLNPETARAIYDKCNDLIANDPKFCPRGLMKHYHVELVCTTDDPADSLEWHKMVKEDPTAEVRMLPTWRPDAGMNIEAATWKAYIEKLAQVAGMEIRNFADLVAALQKRHDFFESMGCRLSDHGIEEFYDEPYTDAEINAIFQKALAGKELSAYEIRQYKHAYLHAQAEMDYASGWTQQYHYGAIRNNNSKMFAQLGADTGFDSIGEFTTAKAMSHFLDEMNSEGHLAKTILYNLNPCANEVIATMLGNFQDGSVPGKIQFGSGWWFLDQKDGMEKQMMALSNLGLLSRMVGMLTDSRSFLSYPRHEYFRRTLCNVLGNDIENGMIPYTGYEKARVQQMVEDICYNNAKNYFKF
;
A
#
# COMPACT_ATOMS: atom_id res chain seq x y z
N MET A 1 -5.96 -30.29 18.81
CA MET A 1 -6.37 -29.07 18.10
C MET A 1 -5.36 -27.98 18.45
N LYS A 2 -4.81 -27.26 17.46
CA LYS A 2 -3.92 -26.12 17.74
C LYS A 2 -4.71 -25.04 18.49
N ALA A 3 -4.08 -24.37 19.47
CA ALA A 3 -4.65 -23.19 20.10
C ALA A 3 -4.78 -22.05 19.09
N PHE A 4 -5.76 -21.20 19.29
CA PHE A 4 -5.94 -20.01 18.44
C PHE A 4 -4.78 -19.02 18.67
N MET A 5 -4.18 -18.53 17.61
CA MET A 5 -3.06 -17.58 17.67
C MET A 5 -1.86 -18.05 18.53
N ASP A 6 -1.58 -19.38 18.54
CA ASP A 6 -0.36 -19.87 19.17
C ASP A 6 0.91 -19.32 18.45
N LYS A 7 2.08 -19.61 19.01
CA LYS A 7 3.36 -19.17 18.43
C LYS A 7 3.56 -19.63 16.98
N ASP A 8 2.92 -20.75 16.60
CA ASP A 8 3.01 -21.36 15.27
C ASP A 8 1.76 -21.10 14.42
N PHE A 9 1.02 -20.03 14.72
CA PHE A 9 -0.13 -19.60 13.94
C PHE A 9 0.22 -19.52 12.44
N LEU A 10 -0.62 -20.10 11.57
CA LEU A 10 -0.45 -20.30 10.12
C LEU A 10 0.67 -21.28 9.72
N LEU A 11 1.58 -21.67 10.59
CA LEU A 11 2.72 -22.55 10.29
C LEU A 11 2.33 -24.01 10.50
N GLN A 12 2.23 -24.79 9.41
CA GLN A 12 1.71 -26.16 9.43
C GLN A 12 2.77 -27.21 9.71
N THR A 13 4.02 -26.97 9.27
CA THR A 13 5.12 -27.92 9.32
C THR A 13 6.26 -27.45 10.21
N ALA A 14 7.12 -28.39 10.67
CA ALA A 14 8.31 -28.04 11.44
C ALA A 14 9.27 -27.15 10.64
N THR A 15 9.39 -27.38 9.36
CA THR A 15 10.22 -26.57 8.47
C THR A 15 9.66 -25.16 8.29
N ALA A 16 8.32 -25.00 8.16
CA ALA A 16 7.69 -23.68 8.14
C ALA A 16 7.97 -22.90 9.45
N GLN A 17 7.92 -23.58 10.59
CA GLN A 17 8.24 -23.00 11.90
C GLN A 17 9.72 -22.57 11.99
N GLU A 18 10.65 -23.42 11.52
CA GLU A 18 12.08 -23.10 11.47
C GLU A 18 12.33 -21.85 10.61
N LEU A 19 11.80 -21.82 9.38
CA LEU A 19 11.95 -20.69 8.44
C LEU A 19 11.41 -19.39 9.05
N TYR A 20 10.25 -19.44 9.70
CA TYR A 20 9.66 -18.26 10.30
C TYR A 20 10.46 -17.79 11.52
N HIS A 21 10.62 -18.65 12.56
CA HIS A 21 11.19 -18.21 13.84
C HIS A 21 12.68 -17.88 13.75
N ASN A 22 13.43 -18.58 12.89
CA ASN A 22 14.88 -18.40 12.80
C ASN A 22 15.31 -17.37 11.77
N HIS A 23 14.47 -17.08 10.76
CA HIS A 23 14.79 -16.20 9.65
C HIS A 23 13.79 -15.04 9.50
N ALA A 24 12.56 -15.29 9.06
CA ALA A 24 11.59 -14.25 8.71
C ALA A 24 11.26 -13.29 9.87
N ALA A 25 11.02 -13.83 11.07
CA ALA A 25 10.62 -13.03 12.24
C ALA A 25 11.71 -12.06 12.72
N LYS A 26 12.97 -12.32 12.39
CA LYS A 26 14.11 -11.50 12.81
C LYS A 26 14.38 -10.32 11.89
N MET A 27 13.77 -10.30 10.70
CA MET A 27 13.99 -9.23 9.73
C MET A 27 13.30 -7.95 10.16
N PRO A 28 13.96 -6.80 10.03
CA PRO A 28 13.31 -5.50 10.19
C PRO A 28 12.17 -5.30 9.18
N ILE A 29 11.43 -4.22 9.32
CA ILE A 29 10.37 -3.84 8.39
C ILE A 29 10.82 -2.63 7.58
N ILE A 30 10.75 -2.75 6.26
CA ILE A 30 10.70 -1.66 5.31
C ILE A 30 9.26 -1.62 4.79
N ASP A 31 8.50 -0.61 5.19
CA ASP A 31 7.13 -0.39 4.74
C ASP A 31 7.14 0.63 3.60
N TYR A 32 7.47 0.15 2.41
CA TYR A 32 7.73 1.00 1.24
C TYR A 32 6.47 1.60 0.58
N HIS A 33 5.28 1.32 1.13
CA HIS A 33 4.04 2.01 0.77
C HIS A 33 3.04 1.94 1.93
N CYS A 34 2.67 3.09 2.45
CA CYS A 34 1.64 3.23 3.49
C CYS A 34 0.92 4.58 3.35
N HIS A 35 -0.21 4.71 4.04
CA HIS A 35 -1.00 5.93 4.12
C HIS A 35 -0.96 6.56 5.52
N LEU A 36 0.12 6.34 6.27
CA LEU A 36 0.32 6.99 7.56
C LEU A 36 0.38 8.51 7.39
N ILE A 37 -0.25 9.24 8.31
CA ILE A 37 -0.25 10.70 8.29
C ILE A 37 1.13 11.20 8.75
N PRO A 38 1.94 11.88 7.89
CA PRO A 38 3.30 12.29 8.22
C PRO A 38 3.39 13.18 9.47
N GLN A 39 2.38 14.04 9.69
CA GLN A 39 2.28 14.87 10.88
C GLN A 39 2.29 14.05 12.17
N MET A 40 1.56 12.93 12.20
CA MET A 40 1.50 12.09 13.41
C MET A 40 2.88 11.51 13.76
N VAL A 41 3.65 11.10 12.75
CA VAL A 41 5.02 10.61 12.94
C VAL A 41 5.95 11.72 13.43
N ALA A 42 5.82 12.92 12.84
CA ALA A 42 6.63 14.08 13.19
C ALA A 42 6.36 14.57 14.62
N GLU A 43 5.11 14.77 14.96
CA GLU A 43 4.69 15.24 16.30
C GLU A 43 4.87 14.17 17.37
N ASN A 44 4.82 12.90 17.00
CA ASN A 44 5.01 11.73 17.87
C ASN A 44 4.19 11.78 19.17
N LYS A 45 2.99 12.35 19.09
CA LYS A 45 2.08 12.45 20.24
C LYS A 45 1.52 11.08 20.61
N ARG A 46 1.31 10.88 21.91
CA ARG A 46 0.64 9.70 22.44
C ARG A 46 -0.78 9.61 21.89
N PHE A 47 -1.22 8.40 21.57
CA PHE A 47 -2.61 8.16 21.19
C PHE A 47 -3.56 8.33 22.39
N GLU A 48 -4.80 8.66 22.13
CA GLU A 48 -5.80 8.90 23.18
C GLU A 48 -6.57 7.63 23.54
N SER A 49 -6.85 6.77 22.55
CA SER A 49 -7.58 5.52 22.75
C SER A 49 -7.25 4.46 21.69
N ILE A 50 -7.58 3.19 22.01
CA ILE A 50 -7.51 2.09 21.04
C ILE A 50 -8.47 2.31 19.87
N ALA A 51 -9.63 2.91 20.10
CA ALA A 51 -10.59 3.21 19.03
C ALA A 51 -10.00 4.21 18.03
N GLN A 52 -9.27 5.22 18.51
CA GLN A 52 -8.59 6.19 17.66
C GLN A 52 -7.56 5.48 16.74
N ILE A 53 -6.70 4.62 17.29
CA ILE A 53 -5.68 3.94 16.48
C ILE A 53 -6.30 2.94 15.50
N TRP A 54 -7.40 2.29 15.89
CA TRP A 54 -7.98 1.17 15.15
C TRP A 54 -9.05 1.55 14.15
N LEU A 55 -9.90 2.53 14.48
CA LEU A 55 -11.15 2.79 13.76
C LEU A 55 -11.12 4.10 12.97
N MET A 56 -10.19 5.01 13.27
CA MET A 56 -10.03 6.22 12.49
C MET A 56 -9.34 5.93 11.15
N GLY A 57 -10.13 5.84 10.08
CA GLY A 57 -9.62 5.66 8.73
C GLY A 57 -9.51 4.20 8.26
N ASP A 58 -9.95 3.22 9.05
CA ASP A 58 -9.93 1.81 8.63
C ASP A 58 -11.24 1.43 7.93
N HIS A 59 -11.28 1.64 6.63
CA HIS A 59 -12.43 1.31 5.80
C HIS A 59 -12.71 -0.20 5.69
N TYR A 60 -11.78 -1.08 6.02
CA TYR A 60 -12.02 -2.54 6.12
C TYR A 60 -12.96 -2.84 7.30
N LYS A 61 -12.66 -2.28 8.48
CA LYS A 61 -13.49 -2.46 9.68
C LYS A 61 -14.87 -1.84 9.50
N TRP A 62 -14.94 -0.61 8.96
CA TRP A 62 -16.23 0.04 8.67
C TRP A 62 -17.09 -0.78 7.72
N ARG A 63 -16.51 -1.36 6.68
CA ARG A 63 -17.21 -2.25 5.74
C ARG A 63 -17.80 -3.47 6.44
N ALA A 64 -17.04 -4.10 7.34
CA ALA A 64 -17.51 -5.24 8.12
C ALA A 64 -18.62 -4.84 9.11
N MET A 65 -18.47 -3.70 9.80
CA MET A 65 -19.47 -3.17 10.73
C MET A 65 -20.80 -2.90 10.00
N ARG A 66 -20.77 -2.23 8.84
CA ARG A 66 -21.97 -2.01 8.01
C ARG A 66 -22.62 -3.31 7.56
N SER A 67 -21.81 -4.29 7.14
CA SER A 67 -22.30 -5.63 6.76
C SER A 67 -22.98 -6.35 7.93
N ASN A 68 -22.57 -6.05 9.17
CA ASN A 68 -23.18 -6.56 10.39
C ASN A 68 -24.38 -5.71 10.87
N GLY A 69 -24.82 -4.72 10.10
CA GLY A 69 -25.98 -3.88 10.43
C GLY A 69 -25.69 -2.74 11.42
N VAL A 70 -24.42 -2.40 11.64
CA VAL A 70 -24.04 -1.27 12.50
C VAL A 70 -24.32 0.04 11.78
N ASP A 71 -24.98 0.96 12.47
CA ASP A 71 -25.31 2.28 11.95
C ASP A 71 -24.04 3.10 11.65
N GLU A 72 -24.09 3.92 10.58
CA GLU A 72 -22.96 4.70 10.09
C GLU A 72 -22.35 5.62 11.13
N ARG A 73 -23.16 6.12 12.06
CA ARG A 73 -22.68 6.99 13.16
C ARG A 73 -21.59 6.35 14.01
N PHE A 74 -21.59 5.01 14.13
CA PHE A 74 -20.57 4.25 14.87
C PHE A 74 -19.36 3.87 13.99
N CYS A 75 -19.48 4.00 12.67
CA CYS A 75 -18.37 3.78 11.74
C CYS A 75 -17.56 5.07 11.56
N THR A 76 -18.15 6.07 10.91
CA THR A 76 -17.49 7.33 10.53
C THR A 76 -18.05 8.56 11.24
N GLY A 77 -19.15 8.44 12.00
CA GLY A 77 -19.80 9.55 12.68
C GLY A 77 -18.89 10.25 13.71
N LYS A 78 -19.17 11.54 13.97
CA LYS A 78 -18.41 12.37 14.90
C LYS A 78 -19.16 12.63 16.21
N ASP A 79 -20.40 12.17 16.32
CA ASP A 79 -21.32 12.36 17.43
C ASP A 79 -21.37 11.18 18.41
N THR A 80 -20.45 10.22 18.23
CA THR A 80 -20.29 9.03 19.07
C THR A 80 -18.94 9.02 19.76
N THR A 81 -18.92 8.43 20.96
CA THR A 81 -17.70 8.25 21.74
C THR A 81 -16.82 7.12 21.19
N ASP A 82 -15.54 7.14 21.55
CA ASP A 82 -14.59 6.08 21.23
C ASP A 82 -15.03 4.72 21.77
N TRP A 83 -15.64 4.71 22.98
CA TRP A 83 -16.18 3.48 23.56
C TRP A 83 -17.33 2.92 22.72
N GLU A 84 -18.31 3.74 22.33
CA GLU A 84 -19.44 3.29 21.51
C GLU A 84 -18.97 2.69 20.19
N LYS A 85 -17.99 3.30 19.53
CA LYS A 85 -17.39 2.74 18.30
C LYS A 85 -16.69 1.42 18.55
N PHE A 86 -15.88 1.34 19.60
CA PHE A 86 -15.16 0.13 19.96
C PHE A 86 -16.11 -1.01 20.35
N GLU A 87 -17.17 -0.72 21.11
CA GLU A 87 -18.20 -1.68 21.47
C GLU A 87 -18.87 -2.29 20.22
N LYS A 88 -19.24 -1.44 19.25
CA LYS A 88 -19.82 -1.90 17.97
C LYS A 88 -18.84 -2.70 17.12
N TRP A 89 -17.56 -2.40 17.19
CA TRP A 89 -16.54 -3.23 16.60
C TRP A 89 -16.45 -4.58 17.33
N ALA A 90 -16.43 -4.60 18.65
CA ALA A 90 -16.39 -5.83 19.45
C ALA A 90 -17.62 -6.72 19.21
N GLU A 91 -18.82 -6.14 19.03
CA GLU A 91 -20.03 -6.85 18.61
C GLU A 91 -19.88 -7.46 17.21
N THR A 92 -19.12 -6.81 16.32
CA THR A 92 -18.92 -7.25 14.94
C THR A 92 -17.88 -8.36 14.81
N VAL A 93 -16.83 -8.34 15.62
CA VAL A 93 -15.68 -9.28 15.52
C VAL A 93 -16.10 -10.76 15.48
N PRO A 94 -17.02 -11.27 16.30
CA PRO A 94 -17.44 -12.69 16.23
C PRO A 94 -18.08 -13.09 14.88
N TYR A 95 -18.61 -12.12 14.12
CA TYR A 95 -19.17 -12.35 12.79
C TYR A 95 -18.13 -12.32 11.68
N THR A 96 -16.87 -11.99 12.02
CA THR A 96 -15.77 -11.94 11.04
C THR A 96 -15.01 -13.28 10.94
N PHE A 97 -15.55 -14.41 11.42
CA PHE A 97 -14.94 -15.73 11.21
C PHE A 97 -14.72 -15.97 9.71
N ARG A 98 -13.51 -16.44 9.33
CA ARG A 98 -13.00 -16.57 7.96
C ARG A 98 -12.68 -15.25 7.24
N ASN A 99 -13.07 -14.09 7.76
CA ASN A 99 -12.60 -12.81 7.27
C ASN A 99 -11.22 -12.52 7.91
N PRO A 100 -10.25 -11.94 7.16
CA PRO A 100 -8.94 -11.62 7.70
C PRO A 100 -8.98 -10.70 8.94
N LEU A 101 -10.00 -9.88 9.07
CA LEU A 101 -10.17 -8.98 10.21
C LEU A 101 -10.22 -9.74 11.56
N TYR A 102 -10.71 -10.99 11.58
CA TYR A 102 -10.66 -11.80 12.79
C TYR A 102 -9.23 -12.10 13.21
N HIS A 103 -8.38 -12.47 12.27
CA HIS A 103 -6.97 -12.73 12.53
C HIS A 103 -6.20 -11.44 12.87
N TRP A 104 -6.38 -10.40 12.08
CA TRP A 104 -5.65 -9.13 12.27
C TRP A 104 -5.99 -8.48 13.60
N THR A 105 -7.29 -8.41 13.97
CA THR A 105 -7.73 -7.87 15.25
C THR A 105 -7.01 -8.56 16.42
N HIS A 106 -6.97 -9.89 16.44
CA HIS A 106 -6.36 -10.64 17.54
C HIS A 106 -4.83 -10.65 17.48
N LEU A 107 -4.24 -10.58 16.28
CA LEU A 107 -2.79 -10.45 16.13
C LEU A 107 -2.32 -9.07 16.62
N GLU A 108 -3.05 -8.01 16.30
CA GLU A 108 -2.79 -6.65 16.78
C GLU A 108 -2.92 -6.56 18.33
N LEU A 109 -3.99 -7.12 18.90
CA LEU A 109 -4.15 -7.20 20.36
C LEU A 109 -3.01 -7.97 21.04
N LYS A 110 -2.61 -9.08 20.45
CA LYS A 110 -1.54 -9.92 21.00
C LYS A 110 -0.18 -9.23 20.92
N THR A 111 0.18 -8.70 19.75
CA THR A 111 1.53 -8.21 19.51
C THR A 111 1.78 -6.83 20.10
N ALA A 112 0.78 -5.91 20.04
CA ALA A 112 0.92 -4.57 20.59
C ALA A 112 0.63 -4.52 22.10
N PHE A 113 -0.42 -5.21 22.56
CA PHE A 113 -0.96 -5.06 23.91
C PHE A 113 -0.72 -6.28 24.81
N GLY A 114 -0.22 -7.40 24.28
CA GLY A 114 -0.06 -8.63 25.06
C GLY A 114 -1.39 -9.25 25.48
N ILE A 115 -2.46 -9.00 24.73
CA ILE A 115 -3.82 -9.51 25.03
C ILE A 115 -4.11 -10.73 24.18
N GLU A 116 -4.35 -11.88 24.82
CA GLU A 116 -4.69 -13.14 24.16
C GLU A 116 -6.19 -13.48 24.26
N GLU A 117 -6.94 -12.74 25.08
CA GLU A 117 -8.39 -12.84 25.14
C GLU A 117 -9.00 -12.45 23.78
N ARG A 118 -10.05 -13.21 23.40
CA ARG A 118 -10.79 -12.94 22.17
C ARG A 118 -11.72 -11.77 22.37
N LEU A 119 -11.67 -10.81 21.45
CA LEU A 119 -12.57 -9.67 21.45
C LEU A 119 -13.98 -10.11 21.04
N ASN A 120 -14.93 -9.86 21.90
CA ASN A 120 -16.37 -10.10 21.73
C ASN A 120 -17.16 -9.21 22.71
N PRO A 121 -18.49 -9.18 22.68
CA PRO A 121 -19.28 -8.32 23.58
C PRO A 121 -19.02 -8.55 25.09
N GLU A 122 -18.66 -9.77 25.49
CA GLU A 122 -18.44 -10.10 26.93
C GLU A 122 -17.07 -9.58 27.40
N THR A 123 -16.08 -9.54 26.55
CA THR A 123 -14.70 -9.13 26.86
C THR A 123 -14.40 -7.68 26.48
N ALA A 124 -15.29 -7.04 25.71
CA ALA A 124 -15.08 -5.72 25.11
C ALA A 124 -14.63 -4.67 26.12
N ARG A 125 -15.34 -4.53 27.24
CA ARG A 125 -15.04 -3.51 28.25
C ARG A 125 -13.67 -3.73 28.89
N ALA A 126 -13.37 -4.96 29.28
CA ALA A 126 -12.09 -5.29 29.92
C ALA A 126 -10.91 -5.06 28.96
N ILE A 127 -11.06 -5.44 27.69
CA ILE A 127 -10.03 -5.23 26.65
C ILE A 127 -9.84 -3.74 26.37
N TYR A 128 -10.95 -2.98 26.23
CA TYR A 128 -10.89 -1.54 25.99
C TYR A 128 -10.14 -0.81 27.12
N ASP A 129 -10.53 -1.09 28.38
CA ASP A 129 -9.91 -0.45 29.53
C ASP A 129 -8.41 -0.81 29.64
N LYS A 130 -8.05 -2.08 29.44
CA LYS A 130 -6.66 -2.55 29.47
C LYS A 130 -5.82 -1.92 28.35
N CYS A 131 -6.36 -1.84 27.12
CA CYS A 131 -5.68 -1.16 26.02
C CYS A 131 -5.43 0.32 26.32
N ASN A 132 -6.47 1.02 26.82
CA ASN A 132 -6.36 2.44 27.10
C ASN A 132 -5.46 2.74 28.31
N ASP A 133 -5.42 1.86 29.31
CA ASP A 133 -4.45 1.96 30.40
C ASP A 133 -3.00 1.83 29.88
N LEU A 134 -2.74 0.86 29.00
CA LEU A 134 -1.44 0.73 28.36
C LEU A 134 -1.11 1.95 27.48
N ILE A 135 -2.08 2.43 26.68
CA ILE A 135 -1.89 3.65 25.86
C ILE A 135 -1.54 4.85 26.74
N ALA A 136 -2.17 4.98 27.92
CA ALA A 136 -1.92 6.08 28.83
C ALA A 136 -0.56 5.99 29.54
N ASN A 137 -0.08 4.80 29.86
CA ASN A 137 1.05 4.59 30.77
C ASN A 137 2.34 4.06 30.10
N ASP A 138 2.24 3.30 29.00
CA ASP A 138 3.40 2.78 28.30
C ASP A 138 3.86 3.77 27.20
N PRO A 139 5.12 4.23 27.25
CA PRO A 139 5.65 5.21 26.29
C PRO A 139 5.69 4.70 24.83
N LYS A 140 5.58 3.39 24.60
CA LYS A 140 5.55 2.84 23.23
C LYS A 140 4.29 3.23 22.44
N PHE A 141 3.21 3.62 23.10
CA PHE A 141 1.96 3.98 22.40
C PHE A 141 1.94 5.42 21.90
N CYS A 142 2.92 5.73 21.08
CA CYS A 142 3.00 6.87 20.17
C CYS A 142 3.48 6.36 18.80
N PRO A 143 3.35 7.12 17.71
CA PRO A 143 3.72 6.66 16.37
C PRO A 143 5.11 6.03 16.29
N ARG A 144 6.15 6.76 16.67
CA ARG A 144 7.54 6.25 16.61
C ARG A 144 7.80 5.10 17.60
N GLY A 145 7.12 5.09 18.72
CA GLY A 145 7.21 4.02 19.72
C GLY A 145 6.67 2.70 19.19
N LEU A 146 5.52 2.70 18.50
CA LEU A 146 4.98 1.52 17.82
C LEU A 146 5.88 1.08 16.67
N MET A 147 6.39 2.01 15.85
CA MET A 147 7.36 1.69 14.80
C MET A 147 8.59 0.99 15.37
N LYS A 148 9.17 1.50 16.44
CA LYS A 148 10.30 0.88 17.15
C LYS A 148 9.95 -0.49 17.68
N HIS A 149 8.77 -0.66 18.30
CA HIS A 149 8.28 -1.93 18.83
C HIS A 149 8.22 -3.03 17.76
N TYR A 150 7.82 -2.66 16.53
CA TYR A 150 7.74 -3.58 15.40
C TYR A 150 9.02 -3.64 14.55
N HIS A 151 10.11 -3.05 14.98
CA HIS A 151 11.39 -2.99 14.27
C HIS A 151 11.26 -2.39 12.85
N VAL A 152 10.48 -1.32 12.72
CA VAL A 152 10.35 -0.59 11.46
C VAL A 152 11.58 0.29 11.26
N GLU A 153 12.33 0.03 10.20
CA GLU A 153 13.51 0.80 9.81
C GLU A 153 13.10 2.03 8.99
N LEU A 154 12.12 1.83 8.09
CA LEU A 154 11.72 2.84 7.13
C LEU A 154 10.25 2.70 6.76
N VAL A 155 9.60 3.86 6.58
CA VAL A 155 8.27 3.97 5.97
C VAL A 155 8.31 4.95 4.80
N CYS A 156 7.58 4.62 3.71
CA CYS A 156 7.29 5.53 2.63
C CYS A 156 5.79 5.87 2.68
N THR A 157 5.51 7.16 2.87
CA THR A 157 4.13 7.68 2.93
C THR A 157 3.58 7.89 1.51
N THR A 158 2.38 8.43 1.39
CA THR A 158 1.76 8.73 0.10
C THR A 158 1.47 10.22 0.05
N ASP A 159 2.16 10.96 -0.82
CA ASP A 159 2.22 12.42 -0.78
C ASP A 159 1.91 13.04 -2.14
N ASP A 160 1.12 14.12 -2.13
CA ASP A 160 0.71 14.85 -3.34
C ASP A 160 1.83 15.79 -3.82
N PRO A 161 2.03 15.97 -5.13
CA PRO A 161 2.98 16.95 -5.68
C PRO A 161 2.93 18.35 -5.07
N ALA A 162 1.76 18.76 -4.61
CA ALA A 162 1.55 20.07 -4.01
C ALA A 162 1.84 20.13 -2.49
N ASP A 163 2.27 19.03 -1.87
CA ASP A 163 2.54 18.99 -0.43
C ASP A 163 3.87 19.65 -0.07
N SER A 164 3.92 20.32 1.08
CA SER A 164 5.11 21.02 1.56
C SER A 164 6.23 20.09 2.04
N LEU A 165 5.91 18.84 2.38
CA LEU A 165 6.79 17.84 3.00
C LEU A 165 7.46 18.33 4.31
N GLU A 166 6.87 19.31 4.98
CA GLU A 166 7.42 19.88 6.21
C GLU A 166 7.57 18.84 7.32
N TRP A 167 6.64 17.89 7.40
CA TRP A 167 6.68 16.81 8.39
C TRP A 167 7.80 15.80 8.13
N HIS A 168 8.09 15.51 6.87
CA HIS A 168 9.24 14.68 6.47
C HIS A 168 10.53 15.36 6.84
N LYS A 169 10.62 16.68 6.61
CA LYS A 169 11.78 17.47 7.00
C LYS A 169 11.99 17.45 8.52
N MET A 170 10.91 17.64 9.30
CA MET A 170 10.97 17.57 10.76
C MET A 170 11.51 16.22 11.25
N VAL A 171 11.02 15.11 10.73
CA VAL A 171 11.50 13.76 11.11
C VAL A 171 12.96 13.57 10.71
N LYS A 172 13.35 14.01 9.51
CA LYS A 172 14.73 13.90 9.01
C LYS A 172 15.72 14.68 9.86
N GLU A 173 15.32 15.83 10.40
CA GLU A 173 16.16 16.72 11.21
C GLU A 173 16.11 16.37 12.70
N ASP A 174 15.20 15.52 13.15
CA ASP A 174 15.07 15.11 14.55
C ASP A 174 16.04 13.96 14.89
N PRO A 175 17.11 14.21 15.69
CA PRO A 175 18.09 13.18 16.04
C PRO A 175 17.51 12.07 16.94
N THR A 176 16.32 12.23 17.48
CA THR A 176 15.62 11.21 18.28
C THR A 176 14.74 10.28 17.43
N ALA A 177 14.57 10.58 16.16
CA ALA A 177 13.82 9.73 15.24
C ALA A 177 14.68 8.55 14.77
N GLU A 178 14.40 7.37 15.31
CA GLU A 178 15.11 6.14 14.92
C GLU A 178 14.54 5.56 13.60
N VAL A 179 13.30 5.92 13.23
CA VAL A 179 12.64 5.52 11.98
C VAL A 179 12.92 6.56 10.89
N ARG A 180 13.19 6.09 9.69
CA ARG A 180 13.25 6.94 8.50
C ARG A 180 11.86 7.06 7.88
N MET A 181 11.44 8.28 7.55
CA MET A 181 10.20 8.55 6.83
C MET A 181 10.53 9.28 5.54
N LEU A 182 10.22 8.66 4.41
CA LEU A 182 10.43 9.21 3.08
C LEU A 182 9.09 9.49 2.40
N PRO A 183 9.00 10.56 1.59
CA PRO A 183 7.81 10.78 0.79
C PRO A 183 7.78 9.81 -0.39
N THR A 184 6.57 9.49 -0.88
CA THR A 184 6.34 8.85 -2.16
C THR A 184 5.51 9.79 -3.04
N TRP A 185 5.91 9.93 -4.29
CA TRP A 185 5.29 10.80 -5.28
C TRP A 185 3.98 10.20 -5.79
N ARG A 186 2.81 10.81 -5.45
CA ARG A 186 1.50 10.38 -5.94
C ARG A 186 0.75 11.49 -6.68
N PRO A 187 0.95 11.60 -8.00
CA PRO A 187 0.46 12.72 -8.81
C PRO A 187 -0.98 12.54 -9.35
N ASP A 188 -1.78 11.64 -8.80
CA ASP A 188 -3.10 11.24 -9.34
C ASP A 188 -4.08 12.41 -9.48
N ALA A 189 -4.01 13.41 -8.62
CA ALA A 189 -4.92 14.58 -8.69
C ALA A 189 -4.74 15.37 -9.99
N GLY A 190 -3.53 15.44 -10.54
CA GLY A 190 -3.26 16.06 -11.83
C GLY A 190 -3.73 15.23 -13.02
N MET A 191 -3.80 13.91 -12.86
CA MET A 191 -4.26 12.98 -13.90
C MET A 191 -5.77 12.99 -14.08
N ASN A 192 -6.54 13.24 -13.03
CA ASN A 192 -8.00 13.12 -13.03
C ASN A 192 -8.68 14.35 -13.65
N ILE A 193 -8.40 14.63 -14.93
CA ILE A 193 -8.82 15.84 -15.66
C ILE A 193 -10.35 16.03 -15.73
N GLU A 194 -11.10 14.93 -15.59
CA GLU A 194 -12.57 14.92 -15.54
C GLU A 194 -13.15 15.33 -14.19
N ALA A 195 -12.32 15.38 -13.15
CA ALA A 195 -12.79 15.69 -11.80
C ALA A 195 -13.14 17.18 -11.67
N ALA A 196 -14.26 17.47 -11.02
CA ALA A 196 -14.68 18.85 -10.77
C ALA A 196 -13.64 19.69 -9.99
N THR A 197 -12.77 19.02 -9.23
CA THR A 197 -11.69 19.63 -8.44
C THR A 197 -10.40 19.85 -9.22
N TRP A 198 -10.28 19.30 -10.43
CA TRP A 198 -9.03 19.30 -11.20
C TRP A 198 -8.48 20.71 -11.46
N LYS A 199 -9.31 21.63 -11.90
CA LYS A 199 -8.88 23.02 -12.18
C LYS A 199 -8.31 23.70 -10.94
N ALA A 200 -8.98 23.58 -9.80
CA ALA A 200 -8.50 24.13 -8.53
C ALA A 200 -7.17 23.49 -8.11
N TYR A 201 -6.99 22.20 -8.40
CA TYR A 201 -5.73 21.51 -8.17
C TYR A 201 -4.60 22.06 -9.04
N ILE A 202 -4.84 22.30 -10.34
CA ILE A 202 -3.84 22.90 -11.25
C ILE A 202 -3.43 24.30 -10.76
N GLU A 203 -4.38 25.11 -10.28
CA GLU A 203 -4.10 26.43 -9.68
C GLU A 203 -3.24 26.31 -8.41
N LYS A 204 -3.55 25.34 -7.52
CA LYS A 204 -2.73 25.03 -6.32
C LYS A 204 -1.32 24.60 -6.73
N LEU A 205 -1.19 23.71 -7.70
CA LEU A 205 0.11 23.23 -8.18
C LEU A 205 0.94 24.37 -8.79
N ALA A 206 0.34 25.24 -9.59
CA ALA A 206 0.98 26.43 -10.15
C ALA A 206 1.56 27.34 -9.05
N GLN A 207 0.77 27.55 -7.98
CA GLN A 207 1.18 28.36 -6.83
C GLN A 207 2.39 27.73 -6.11
N VAL A 208 2.35 26.45 -5.78
CA VAL A 208 3.44 25.80 -5.03
C VAL A 208 4.69 25.58 -5.89
N ALA A 209 4.53 25.40 -7.21
CA ALA A 209 5.63 25.36 -8.15
C ALA A 209 6.21 26.75 -8.44
N GLY A 210 5.46 27.83 -8.13
CA GLY A 210 5.86 29.22 -8.41
C GLY A 210 5.99 29.48 -9.91
N MET A 211 5.03 28.98 -10.71
CA MET A 211 4.99 29.18 -12.15
C MET A 211 3.55 29.06 -12.67
N GLU A 212 3.26 29.72 -13.79
CA GLU A 212 1.95 29.61 -14.42
C GLU A 212 1.82 28.29 -15.19
N ILE A 213 0.64 27.69 -15.17
CA ILE A 213 0.31 26.48 -15.93
C ILE A 213 -0.80 26.84 -16.92
N ARG A 214 -0.42 27.11 -18.17
CA ARG A 214 -1.32 27.53 -19.24
C ARG A 214 -1.63 26.42 -20.25
N ASN A 215 -0.78 25.40 -20.30
CA ASN A 215 -0.85 24.30 -21.24
C ASN A 215 -0.26 23.02 -20.60
N PHE A 216 -0.31 21.91 -21.31
CA PHE A 216 0.19 20.63 -20.79
C PHE A 216 1.71 20.64 -20.54
N ALA A 217 2.49 21.31 -21.40
CA ALA A 217 3.94 21.41 -21.21
C ALA A 217 4.30 22.20 -19.94
N ASP A 218 3.54 23.28 -19.63
CA ASP A 218 3.71 24.01 -18.38
C ASP A 218 3.37 23.12 -17.17
N LEU A 219 2.35 22.26 -17.28
CA LEU A 219 2.00 21.30 -16.23
C LEU A 219 3.16 20.32 -16.00
N VAL A 220 3.71 19.73 -17.06
CA VAL A 220 4.84 18.81 -16.97
C VAL A 220 6.05 19.51 -16.33
N ALA A 221 6.34 20.75 -16.72
CA ALA A 221 7.43 21.53 -16.13
C ALA A 221 7.21 21.84 -14.63
N ALA A 222 5.97 22.12 -14.23
CA ALA A 222 5.63 22.33 -12.83
C ALA A 222 5.76 21.05 -12.02
N LEU A 223 5.32 19.92 -12.55
CA LEU A 223 5.48 18.60 -11.95
C LEU A 223 6.97 18.21 -11.83
N GLN A 224 7.79 18.44 -12.87
CA GLN A 224 9.24 18.20 -12.81
C GLN A 224 9.89 18.99 -11.68
N LYS A 225 9.56 20.27 -11.55
CA LYS A 225 10.08 21.11 -10.46
C LYS A 225 9.70 20.56 -9.07
N ARG A 226 8.49 20.03 -8.94
CA ARG A 226 8.04 19.39 -7.68
C ARG A 226 8.67 18.02 -7.48
N HIS A 227 8.87 17.24 -8.53
CA HIS A 227 9.56 15.97 -8.52
C HIS A 227 11.02 16.14 -8.04
N ASP A 228 11.75 17.16 -8.54
CA ASP A 228 13.09 17.51 -8.09
C ASP A 228 13.10 17.90 -6.60
N PHE A 229 12.06 18.58 -6.13
CA PHE A 229 11.90 18.87 -4.70
C PHE A 229 11.72 17.60 -3.87
N PHE A 230 10.88 16.66 -4.32
CA PHE A 230 10.70 15.36 -3.65
C PHE A 230 12.00 14.55 -3.64
N GLU A 231 12.78 14.56 -4.74
CA GLU A 231 14.11 13.94 -4.80
C GLU A 231 15.03 14.52 -3.70
N SER A 232 15.05 15.84 -3.52
CA SER A 232 15.85 16.51 -2.50
C SER A 232 15.45 16.12 -1.07
N MET A 233 14.19 15.71 -0.88
CA MET A 233 13.67 15.21 0.38
C MET A 233 13.96 13.73 0.62
N GLY A 234 14.47 13.02 -0.39
CA GLY A 234 14.87 11.62 -0.33
C GLY A 234 13.85 10.65 -0.93
N CYS A 235 12.88 11.13 -1.70
CA CYS A 235 11.96 10.29 -2.45
C CYS A 235 12.72 9.33 -3.38
N ARG A 236 12.21 8.10 -3.52
CA ARG A 236 12.77 7.04 -4.38
C ARG A 236 11.71 6.29 -5.16
N LEU A 237 10.45 6.67 -4.96
CA LEU A 237 9.29 5.93 -5.43
C LEU A 237 8.23 6.90 -5.96
N SER A 238 7.56 6.50 -7.04
CA SER A 238 6.23 7.01 -7.35
C SER A 238 5.16 5.97 -7.04
N ASP A 239 3.92 6.41 -6.99
CA ASP A 239 2.74 5.59 -6.77
C ASP A 239 1.55 6.15 -7.56
N HIS A 240 0.82 5.28 -8.24
CA HIS A 240 -0.32 5.64 -9.08
C HIS A 240 -1.49 4.72 -8.79
N GLY A 241 -2.64 5.31 -8.42
CA GLY A 241 -3.90 4.60 -8.24
C GLY A 241 -4.79 4.77 -9.48
N ILE A 242 -4.68 3.87 -10.43
CA ILE A 242 -5.40 3.92 -11.71
C ILE A 242 -6.50 2.85 -11.79
N GLU A 243 -7.56 3.10 -12.53
CA GLU A 243 -8.56 2.07 -12.81
C GLU A 243 -8.01 1.03 -13.78
N GLU A 244 -7.36 1.49 -14.84
CA GLU A 244 -6.77 0.68 -15.91
C GLU A 244 -5.55 1.39 -16.50
N PHE A 245 -4.79 0.72 -17.35
CA PHE A 245 -3.77 1.34 -18.17
C PHE A 245 -4.40 2.02 -19.40
N TYR A 246 -3.73 3.07 -19.89
CA TYR A 246 -4.18 3.86 -21.03
C TYR A 246 -3.14 3.73 -22.16
N ASP A 247 -3.60 3.55 -23.40
CA ASP A 247 -2.77 3.38 -24.59
C ASP A 247 -3.33 4.12 -25.83
N GLU A 248 -4.22 5.10 -25.60
CA GLU A 248 -4.79 5.91 -26.67
C GLU A 248 -3.70 6.78 -27.31
N PRO A 249 -3.48 6.68 -28.64
CA PRO A 249 -2.50 7.49 -29.31
C PRO A 249 -2.87 8.99 -29.24
N TYR A 250 -1.86 9.81 -29.11
CA TYR A 250 -2.05 11.26 -29.00
C TYR A 250 -0.92 12.03 -29.69
N THR A 251 -1.17 13.31 -29.91
CA THR A 251 -0.16 14.31 -30.31
C THR A 251 -0.15 15.44 -29.28
N ASP A 252 0.95 16.15 -29.16
CA ASP A 252 1.06 17.32 -28.26
C ASP A 252 -0.03 18.37 -28.54
N ALA A 253 -0.40 18.55 -29.81
CA ALA A 253 -1.46 19.48 -30.19
C ALA A 253 -2.84 19.05 -29.67
N GLU A 254 -3.15 17.75 -29.74
CA GLU A 254 -4.39 17.20 -29.20
C GLU A 254 -4.42 17.32 -27.67
N ILE A 255 -3.34 16.94 -26.98
CA ILE A 255 -3.28 17.06 -25.52
C ILE A 255 -3.41 18.50 -25.06
N ASN A 256 -2.76 19.44 -25.75
CA ASN A 256 -2.94 20.86 -25.44
C ASN A 256 -4.37 21.34 -25.68
N ALA A 257 -5.04 20.90 -26.75
CA ALA A 257 -6.44 21.24 -27.01
C ALA A 257 -7.37 20.67 -25.90
N ILE A 258 -7.15 19.43 -25.47
CA ILE A 258 -7.88 18.79 -24.36
C ILE A 258 -7.66 19.58 -23.06
N PHE A 259 -6.43 19.93 -22.76
CA PHE A 259 -6.05 20.72 -21.57
C PHE A 259 -6.77 22.08 -21.54
N GLN A 260 -6.74 22.82 -22.68
CA GLN A 260 -7.44 24.10 -22.79
C GLN A 260 -8.97 23.96 -22.64
N LYS A 261 -9.52 22.87 -23.20
CA LYS A 261 -10.96 22.55 -23.09
C LYS A 261 -11.34 22.34 -21.63
N ALA A 262 -10.51 21.62 -20.86
CA ALA A 262 -10.71 21.39 -19.42
C ALA A 262 -10.57 22.67 -18.60
N LEU A 263 -9.54 23.50 -18.84
CA LEU A 263 -9.36 24.79 -18.17
C LEU A 263 -10.55 25.73 -18.40
N ALA A 264 -11.17 25.64 -19.58
CA ALA A 264 -12.38 26.42 -19.92
C ALA A 264 -13.66 25.83 -19.30
N GLY A 265 -13.57 24.73 -18.53
CA GLY A 265 -14.72 24.06 -17.91
C GLY A 265 -15.66 23.38 -18.92
N LYS A 266 -15.17 23.05 -20.11
CA LYS A 266 -15.94 22.34 -21.13
C LYS A 266 -15.88 20.83 -20.89
N GLU A 267 -16.96 20.13 -21.22
CA GLU A 267 -17.04 18.68 -21.11
C GLU A 267 -16.06 18.00 -22.06
N LEU A 268 -15.35 16.98 -21.53
CA LEU A 268 -14.44 16.12 -22.27
C LEU A 268 -15.15 14.80 -22.65
N SER A 269 -14.83 14.30 -23.84
CA SER A 269 -15.25 12.92 -24.20
C SER A 269 -14.41 11.89 -23.44
N ALA A 270 -14.91 10.67 -23.30
CA ALA A 270 -14.18 9.56 -22.69
C ALA A 270 -12.83 9.29 -23.40
N TYR A 271 -12.78 9.45 -24.73
CA TYR A 271 -11.56 9.29 -25.51
C TYR A 271 -10.51 10.38 -25.19
N GLU A 272 -10.94 11.66 -25.11
CA GLU A 272 -10.06 12.77 -24.73
C GLU A 272 -9.49 12.59 -23.31
N ILE A 273 -10.32 12.10 -22.37
CA ILE A 273 -9.87 11.80 -21.00
C ILE A 273 -8.78 10.73 -21.02
N ARG A 274 -8.96 9.65 -21.78
CA ARG A 274 -8.00 8.56 -21.88
C ARG A 274 -6.71 8.99 -22.56
N GLN A 275 -6.78 9.78 -23.65
CA GLN A 275 -5.59 10.38 -24.28
C GLN A 275 -4.78 11.22 -23.29
N TYR A 276 -5.45 12.07 -22.52
CA TYR A 276 -4.78 12.90 -21.52
C TYR A 276 -4.14 12.04 -20.42
N LYS A 277 -4.85 11.04 -19.91
CA LYS A 277 -4.32 10.14 -18.88
C LYS A 277 -3.09 9.35 -19.38
N HIS A 278 -3.10 8.91 -20.64
CA HIS A 278 -1.94 8.28 -21.25
C HIS A 278 -0.74 9.23 -21.29
N ALA A 279 -0.91 10.42 -21.87
CA ALA A 279 0.16 11.42 -21.94
C ALA A 279 0.68 11.83 -20.56
N TYR A 280 -0.21 11.91 -19.57
CA TYR A 280 0.15 12.24 -18.20
C TYR A 280 1.00 11.15 -17.56
N LEU A 281 0.58 9.86 -17.64
CA LEU A 281 1.35 8.73 -17.11
C LEU A 281 2.69 8.57 -17.79
N HIS A 282 2.74 8.78 -19.13
CA HIS A 282 3.99 8.77 -19.88
C HIS A 282 4.97 9.82 -19.34
N ALA A 283 4.50 11.06 -19.15
CA ALA A 283 5.34 12.13 -18.59
C ALA A 283 5.83 11.83 -17.16
N GLN A 284 5.01 11.16 -16.33
CA GLN A 284 5.44 10.70 -14.99
C GLN A 284 6.53 9.62 -15.09
N ALA A 285 6.34 8.64 -15.97
CA ALA A 285 7.29 7.55 -16.16
C ALA A 285 8.66 8.08 -16.64
N GLU A 286 8.69 9.10 -17.51
CA GLU A 286 9.91 9.78 -17.93
C GLU A 286 10.64 10.44 -16.75
N MET A 287 9.93 11.13 -15.88
CA MET A 287 10.51 11.75 -14.67
C MET A 287 11.11 10.68 -13.73
N ASP A 288 10.38 9.60 -13.50
CA ASP A 288 10.82 8.50 -12.65
C ASP A 288 12.07 7.82 -13.20
N TYR A 289 12.11 7.58 -14.52
CA TYR A 289 13.28 7.02 -15.17
C TYR A 289 14.49 7.93 -15.05
N ALA A 290 14.33 9.22 -15.35
CA ALA A 290 15.42 10.20 -15.29
C ALA A 290 16.03 10.32 -13.89
N SER A 291 15.24 10.17 -12.84
CA SER A 291 15.68 10.19 -11.43
C SER A 291 16.09 8.81 -10.90
N GLY A 292 15.87 7.73 -11.68
CA GLY A 292 16.17 6.36 -11.26
C GLY A 292 15.25 5.83 -10.16
N TRP A 293 14.05 6.42 -10.03
CA TRP A 293 13.05 5.98 -9.08
C TRP A 293 12.40 4.66 -9.49
N THR A 294 11.63 4.10 -8.58
CA THR A 294 10.76 2.95 -8.83
C THR A 294 9.34 3.43 -8.95
N GLN A 295 8.67 3.12 -10.05
CA GLN A 295 7.26 3.43 -10.23
C GLN A 295 6.37 2.27 -9.75
N GLN A 296 5.26 2.61 -9.10
CA GLN A 296 4.28 1.67 -8.59
C GLN A 296 2.92 1.96 -9.22
N TYR A 297 2.29 0.94 -9.80
CA TYR A 297 0.95 1.03 -10.39
C TYR A 297 -0.03 0.14 -9.64
N HIS A 298 -0.92 0.76 -8.89
CA HIS A 298 -2.07 0.12 -8.25
C HIS A 298 -3.28 0.25 -9.18
N TYR A 299 -3.70 -0.85 -9.85
CA TYR A 299 -4.78 -0.79 -10.81
C TYR A 299 -5.90 -1.77 -10.52
N GLY A 300 -7.10 -1.49 -11.05
CA GLY A 300 -8.23 -2.41 -11.07
C GLY A 300 -9.29 -2.14 -10.01
N ALA A 301 -9.30 -0.97 -9.36
CA ALA A 301 -10.34 -0.58 -8.41
C ALA A 301 -11.44 0.23 -9.11
N ILE A 302 -12.71 -0.17 -8.92
CA ILE A 302 -13.85 0.70 -9.19
C ILE A 302 -14.11 1.50 -7.93
N ARG A 303 -13.91 2.82 -8.01
CA ARG A 303 -14.01 3.73 -6.88
C ARG A 303 -15.41 4.30 -6.70
N ASN A 304 -15.77 4.59 -5.45
CA ASN A 304 -16.96 5.38 -5.09
C ASN A 304 -18.28 4.83 -5.68
N ASN A 305 -18.46 3.52 -5.65
CA ASN A 305 -19.61 2.84 -6.27
C ASN A 305 -20.99 3.26 -5.71
N ASN A 306 -21.02 3.81 -4.49
CA ASN A 306 -22.23 4.30 -3.85
C ASN A 306 -22.25 5.83 -3.85
N SER A 307 -22.86 6.43 -4.88
CA SER A 307 -22.89 7.88 -5.06
C SER A 307 -23.55 8.64 -3.88
N LYS A 308 -24.55 8.02 -3.25
CA LYS A 308 -25.21 8.58 -2.06
C LYS A 308 -24.23 8.69 -0.89
N MET A 309 -23.48 7.62 -0.63
CA MET A 309 -22.50 7.60 0.46
C MET A 309 -21.27 8.44 0.13
N PHE A 310 -20.86 8.48 -1.13
CA PHE A 310 -19.81 9.39 -1.59
C PHE A 310 -20.14 10.87 -1.34
N ALA A 311 -21.38 11.27 -1.62
CA ALA A 311 -21.84 12.63 -1.34
C ALA A 311 -21.86 12.97 0.16
N GLN A 312 -22.05 11.97 1.03
CA GLN A 312 -22.10 12.15 2.49
C GLN A 312 -20.72 12.09 3.15
N LEU A 313 -19.87 11.15 2.74
CA LEU A 313 -18.67 10.76 3.46
C LEU A 313 -17.38 11.04 2.69
N GLY A 314 -17.46 11.25 1.37
CA GLY A 314 -16.30 11.38 0.49
C GLY A 314 -15.68 10.04 0.09
N ALA A 315 -14.48 10.10 -0.47
CA ALA A 315 -13.69 8.96 -0.92
C ALA A 315 -13.12 8.15 0.26
N ASP A 316 -12.63 6.95 -0.04
CA ASP A 316 -11.90 6.07 0.88
C ASP A 316 -12.69 5.67 2.15
N THR A 317 -14.00 5.58 2.04
CA THR A 317 -14.89 5.23 3.15
C THR A 317 -15.47 3.82 3.07
N GLY A 318 -14.93 2.95 2.18
CA GLY A 318 -15.26 1.53 2.09
C GLY A 318 -16.34 1.19 1.06
N PHE A 319 -16.56 2.04 0.06
CA PHE A 319 -17.54 1.84 -1.03
C PHE A 319 -16.91 1.60 -2.38
N ASP A 320 -15.74 0.98 -2.39
CA ASP A 320 -15.00 0.59 -3.60
C ASP A 320 -15.08 -0.92 -3.83
N SER A 321 -14.81 -1.37 -5.05
CA SER A 321 -14.89 -2.78 -5.45
C SER A 321 -13.76 -3.16 -6.41
N ILE A 322 -13.54 -4.47 -6.55
CA ILE A 322 -12.72 -5.03 -7.61
C ILE A 322 -13.40 -4.77 -8.95
N GLY A 323 -12.64 -4.28 -9.93
CA GLY A 323 -13.08 -4.07 -11.30
C GLY A 323 -12.68 -5.22 -12.24
N GLU A 324 -13.43 -5.35 -13.32
CA GLU A 324 -13.09 -6.18 -14.48
C GLU A 324 -12.67 -5.26 -15.63
N PHE A 325 -11.38 -4.92 -15.69
CA PHE A 325 -10.82 -4.10 -16.75
C PHE A 325 -10.02 -4.96 -17.72
N THR A 326 -10.21 -4.74 -19.02
CA THR A 326 -9.44 -5.43 -20.08
C THR A 326 -8.10 -4.70 -20.29
N THR A 327 -7.23 -4.75 -19.30
CA THR A 327 -6.07 -3.87 -19.22
C THR A 327 -4.74 -4.49 -19.71
N ALA A 328 -4.70 -5.80 -19.96
CA ALA A 328 -3.45 -6.49 -20.33
C ALA A 328 -2.80 -5.90 -21.59
N LYS A 329 -3.58 -5.58 -22.61
CA LYS A 329 -3.06 -5.02 -23.88
C LYS A 329 -2.55 -3.60 -23.68
N ALA A 330 -3.33 -2.74 -23.04
CA ALA A 330 -2.93 -1.36 -22.76
C ALA A 330 -1.70 -1.30 -21.84
N MET A 331 -1.64 -2.17 -20.81
CA MET A 331 -0.45 -2.33 -19.97
C MET A 331 0.79 -2.73 -20.77
N SER A 332 0.65 -3.71 -21.66
CA SER A 332 1.73 -4.15 -22.54
C SER A 332 2.23 -3.01 -23.44
N HIS A 333 1.31 -2.26 -24.04
CA HIS A 333 1.66 -1.13 -24.91
C HIS A 333 2.37 -0.03 -24.13
N PHE A 334 1.86 0.36 -22.97
CA PHE A 334 2.49 1.39 -22.12
C PHE A 334 3.91 1.00 -21.69
N LEU A 335 4.10 -0.24 -21.21
CA LEU A 335 5.42 -0.73 -20.81
C LEU A 335 6.37 -0.85 -22.01
N ASP A 336 5.87 -1.26 -23.18
CA ASP A 336 6.65 -1.39 -24.40
C ASP A 336 7.07 -0.04 -24.99
N GLU A 337 6.21 0.96 -24.92
CA GLU A 337 6.51 2.36 -25.29
C GLU A 337 7.72 2.85 -24.51
N MET A 338 7.67 2.81 -23.17
CA MET A 338 8.79 3.19 -22.32
C MET A 338 10.03 2.34 -22.53
N ASN A 339 9.88 1.02 -22.76
CA ASN A 339 10.98 0.11 -22.97
C ASN A 339 11.67 0.34 -24.32
N SER A 340 10.89 0.64 -25.38
CA SER A 340 11.40 0.89 -26.74
C SER A 340 12.23 2.17 -26.82
N GLU A 341 11.89 3.16 -26.00
CA GLU A 341 12.65 4.40 -25.83
C GLU A 341 13.90 4.20 -24.93
N GLY A 342 14.01 3.06 -24.26
CA GLY A 342 15.05 2.78 -23.28
C GLY A 342 14.81 3.44 -21.92
N HIS A 343 13.59 3.91 -21.67
CA HIS A 343 13.22 4.69 -20.49
C HIS A 343 12.32 3.95 -19.48
N LEU A 344 12.18 2.63 -19.62
CA LEU A 344 11.41 1.85 -18.64
C LEU A 344 12.15 1.78 -17.30
N ALA A 345 11.64 2.47 -16.30
CA ALA A 345 12.12 2.44 -14.93
C ALA A 345 11.86 1.07 -14.25
N LYS A 346 12.45 0.85 -13.07
CA LYS A 346 11.99 -0.23 -12.17
C LYS A 346 10.51 -0.05 -11.90
N THR A 347 9.72 -1.11 -12.06
CA THR A 347 8.25 -1.01 -12.00
C THR A 347 7.67 -2.11 -11.12
N ILE A 348 6.70 -1.75 -10.28
CA ILE A 348 5.90 -2.69 -9.48
C ILE A 348 4.45 -2.59 -9.92
N LEU A 349 3.85 -3.71 -10.27
CA LEU A 349 2.45 -3.82 -10.68
C LEU A 349 1.64 -4.47 -9.56
N TYR A 350 0.56 -3.84 -9.14
CA TYR A 350 -0.41 -4.36 -8.17
C TYR A 350 -1.77 -4.45 -8.82
N ASN A 351 -2.31 -5.67 -8.93
CA ASN A 351 -3.69 -5.86 -9.36
C ASN A 351 -4.63 -5.99 -8.17
N LEU A 352 -5.87 -5.62 -8.37
CA LEU A 352 -6.94 -5.84 -7.39
C LEU A 352 -7.79 -7.07 -7.71
N ASN A 353 -7.90 -7.44 -8.99
CA ASN A 353 -8.65 -8.61 -9.44
C ASN A 353 -7.74 -9.86 -9.46
N PRO A 354 -7.97 -10.88 -8.62
CA PRO A 354 -7.14 -12.07 -8.57
C PRO A 354 -7.15 -12.88 -9.87
N CYS A 355 -8.16 -12.70 -10.74
CA CYS A 355 -8.20 -13.32 -12.07
C CYS A 355 -7.09 -12.80 -13.00
N ALA A 356 -6.44 -11.69 -12.67
CA ALA A 356 -5.34 -11.12 -13.43
C ALA A 356 -3.95 -11.54 -12.91
N ASN A 357 -3.85 -12.41 -11.91
CA ASN A 357 -2.56 -12.79 -11.32
C ASN A 357 -1.59 -13.38 -12.35
N GLU A 358 -2.05 -14.34 -13.16
CA GLU A 358 -1.24 -14.97 -14.20
C GLU A 358 -0.96 -14.00 -15.36
N VAL A 359 -1.88 -13.06 -15.64
CA VAL A 359 -1.66 -12.00 -16.64
C VAL A 359 -0.48 -11.13 -16.21
N ILE A 360 -0.47 -10.69 -14.96
CA ILE A 360 0.65 -9.89 -14.41
C ILE A 360 1.92 -10.72 -14.39
N ALA A 361 1.89 -11.91 -13.81
CA ALA A 361 3.09 -12.75 -13.67
C ALA A 361 3.77 -13.06 -15.02
N THR A 362 2.99 -13.23 -16.10
CA THR A 362 3.54 -13.38 -17.45
C THR A 362 4.02 -12.06 -18.05
N MET A 363 3.33 -10.94 -17.79
CA MET A 363 3.71 -9.61 -18.28
C MET A 363 5.10 -9.19 -17.77
N LEU A 364 5.40 -9.47 -16.50
CA LEU A 364 6.69 -9.14 -15.90
C LEU A 364 7.88 -9.70 -16.71
N GLY A 365 7.73 -10.92 -17.25
CA GLY A 365 8.79 -11.61 -17.98
C GLY A 365 9.18 -10.93 -19.29
N ASN A 366 8.27 -10.15 -19.88
CA ASN A 366 8.49 -9.50 -21.17
C ASN A 366 9.51 -8.35 -21.08
N PHE A 367 9.65 -7.74 -19.88
CA PHE A 367 10.40 -6.49 -19.70
C PHE A 367 11.55 -6.62 -18.68
N GLN A 368 11.99 -7.84 -18.38
CA GLN A 368 13.23 -8.10 -17.63
C GLN A 368 14.42 -7.95 -18.59
N ASP A 369 15.36 -7.06 -18.29
CA ASP A 369 16.50 -6.75 -19.18
C ASP A 369 17.87 -7.11 -18.56
N GLY A 370 17.89 -7.67 -17.36
CA GLY A 370 19.10 -8.05 -16.65
C GLY A 370 19.85 -6.90 -15.96
N SER A 371 19.41 -5.66 -16.08
CA SER A 371 20.04 -4.49 -15.44
C SER A 371 19.87 -4.51 -13.91
N VAL A 372 18.70 -4.97 -13.45
CA VAL A 372 18.35 -5.11 -12.03
C VAL A 372 17.66 -6.45 -11.82
N PRO A 373 18.06 -7.27 -10.82
CA PRO A 373 17.34 -8.50 -10.51
C PRO A 373 15.86 -8.21 -10.16
N GLY A 374 14.93 -8.75 -10.95
CA GLY A 374 13.51 -8.48 -10.79
C GLY A 374 13.14 -7.03 -11.08
N LYS A 375 13.65 -6.45 -12.17
CA LYS A 375 13.38 -5.05 -12.57
C LYS A 375 11.90 -4.71 -12.57
N ILE A 376 11.08 -5.61 -13.11
CA ILE A 376 9.63 -5.52 -13.09
C ILE A 376 9.11 -6.51 -12.04
N GLN A 377 8.36 -6.02 -11.07
CA GLN A 377 7.88 -6.75 -9.90
C GLN A 377 6.38 -7.00 -9.95
N PHE A 378 5.97 -8.13 -9.41
CA PHE A 378 4.59 -8.31 -8.95
C PHE A 378 4.54 -7.88 -7.47
N GLY A 379 3.83 -6.84 -7.16
CA GLY A 379 3.67 -6.35 -5.80
C GLY A 379 2.96 -7.37 -4.90
N SER A 380 3.01 -7.19 -3.60
CA SER A 380 2.28 -8.04 -2.66
C SER A 380 0.77 -7.95 -2.89
N GLY A 381 0.02 -8.92 -2.37
CA GLY A 381 -1.44 -8.87 -2.45
C GLY A 381 -1.95 -7.51 -1.94
N TRP A 382 -2.59 -6.75 -2.85
CA TRP A 382 -3.04 -5.40 -2.57
C TRP A 382 -4.51 -5.41 -2.14
N TRP A 383 -4.87 -4.56 -1.19
CA TRP A 383 -6.19 -4.30 -0.64
C TRP A 383 -7.00 -5.60 -0.42
N PHE A 384 -8.06 -5.92 -1.17
CA PHE A 384 -8.87 -7.14 -0.98
C PHE A 384 -8.09 -8.47 -1.10
N LEU A 385 -6.84 -8.44 -1.55
CA LEU A 385 -5.96 -9.60 -1.71
C LEU A 385 -4.86 -9.69 -0.63
N ASP A 386 -4.80 -8.76 0.31
CA ASP A 386 -3.79 -8.69 1.38
C ASP A 386 -4.06 -9.66 2.55
N GLN A 387 -4.72 -10.75 2.27
CA GLN A 387 -5.09 -11.82 3.20
C GLN A 387 -4.51 -13.17 2.72
N LYS A 388 -4.51 -14.17 3.60
CA LYS A 388 -3.83 -15.45 3.39
C LYS A 388 -4.07 -16.04 1.99
N ASP A 389 -5.34 -16.22 1.61
CA ASP A 389 -5.68 -16.88 0.33
C ASP A 389 -5.27 -16.02 -0.89
N GLY A 390 -5.39 -14.69 -0.79
CA GLY A 390 -4.94 -13.74 -1.82
C GLY A 390 -3.41 -13.73 -1.94
N MET A 391 -2.69 -13.68 -0.83
CA MET A 391 -1.23 -13.73 -0.80
C MET A 391 -0.70 -15.04 -1.35
N GLU A 392 -1.28 -16.19 -0.96
CA GLU A 392 -0.89 -17.51 -1.47
C GLU A 392 -1.08 -17.58 -3.00
N LYS A 393 -2.24 -17.16 -3.53
CA LYS A 393 -2.50 -17.16 -4.96
C LYS A 393 -1.54 -16.25 -5.73
N GLN A 394 -1.24 -15.07 -5.21
CA GLN A 394 -0.31 -14.15 -5.85
C GLN A 394 1.11 -14.74 -5.86
N MET A 395 1.60 -15.27 -4.72
CA MET A 395 2.91 -15.92 -4.65
C MET A 395 2.99 -17.15 -5.55
N MET A 396 1.91 -17.96 -5.67
CA MET A 396 1.86 -19.11 -6.58
C MET A 396 1.97 -18.69 -8.05
N ALA A 397 1.22 -17.66 -8.47
CA ALA A 397 1.31 -17.15 -9.84
C ALA A 397 2.74 -16.63 -10.14
N LEU A 398 3.31 -15.86 -9.22
CA LEU A 398 4.68 -15.35 -9.37
C LEU A 398 5.72 -16.47 -9.38
N SER A 399 5.63 -17.48 -8.51
CA SER A 399 6.60 -18.57 -8.45
C SER A 399 6.55 -19.49 -9.68
N ASN A 400 5.36 -19.70 -10.23
CA ASN A 400 5.18 -20.54 -11.41
C ASN A 400 5.65 -19.87 -12.72
N LEU A 401 5.59 -18.55 -12.82
CA LEU A 401 5.78 -17.81 -14.07
C LEU A 401 6.92 -16.79 -14.02
N GLY A 402 7.52 -16.59 -12.84
CA GLY A 402 8.63 -15.69 -12.59
C GLY A 402 9.54 -16.22 -11.49
N LEU A 403 10.12 -15.32 -10.68
CA LEU A 403 11.04 -15.69 -9.60
C LEU A 403 10.57 -15.12 -8.26
N LEU A 404 9.84 -15.92 -7.47
CA LEU A 404 9.42 -15.55 -6.12
C LEU A 404 10.60 -15.04 -5.28
N SER A 405 11.80 -15.62 -5.42
CA SER A 405 13.00 -15.21 -4.68
C SER A 405 13.43 -13.75 -4.90
N ARG A 406 12.90 -13.08 -5.91
CA ARG A 406 13.19 -11.67 -6.22
C ARG A 406 12.09 -10.71 -5.80
N MET A 407 11.01 -11.22 -5.22
CA MET A 407 9.90 -10.39 -4.72
C MET A 407 10.41 -9.42 -3.65
N VAL A 408 9.96 -8.16 -3.72
CA VAL A 408 10.31 -7.11 -2.74
C VAL A 408 9.51 -7.20 -1.43
N GLY A 409 8.65 -8.20 -1.30
CA GLY A 409 7.93 -8.51 -0.06
C GLY A 409 6.69 -7.67 0.18
N MET A 410 6.32 -7.60 1.46
CA MET A 410 5.07 -6.99 1.95
C MET A 410 5.21 -5.49 2.21
N LEU A 411 4.10 -4.80 2.10
CA LEU A 411 3.84 -3.44 2.54
C LEU A 411 2.52 -3.40 3.32
N THR A 412 2.26 -2.36 4.12
CA THR A 412 1.01 -2.34 4.90
C THR A 412 -0.17 -1.76 4.14
N ASP A 413 0.05 -0.83 3.24
CA ASP A 413 -1.01 -0.03 2.59
C ASP A 413 -2.04 0.51 3.62
N SER A 414 -1.57 0.94 4.78
CA SER A 414 -2.43 1.22 5.92
C SER A 414 -2.27 2.63 6.47
N ARG A 415 -3.36 3.12 7.08
CA ARG A 415 -3.42 4.36 7.85
C ARG A 415 -3.17 4.15 9.35
N SER A 416 -3.08 2.87 9.81
CA SER A 416 -2.98 2.53 11.23
C SER A 416 -1.58 2.09 11.65
N PHE A 417 -1.07 2.66 12.74
CA PHE A 417 0.19 2.24 13.37
C PHE A 417 0.12 0.84 14.01
N LEU A 418 -1.06 0.23 14.11
CA LEU A 418 -1.24 -1.15 14.53
C LEU A 418 -1.26 -2.15 13.37
N SER A 419 -1.00 -1.72 12.13
CA SER A 419 -1.04 -2.61 10.95
C SER A 419 0.28 -3.33 10.66
N TYR A 420 1.37 -3.05 11.37
CA TYR A 420 2.65 -3.73 11.17
C TYR A 420 2.60 -5.27 11.34
N PRO A 421 1.71 -5.86 12.16
CA PRO A 421 1.47 -7.30 12.16
C PRO A 421 1.06 -7.90 10.82
N ARG A 422 0.67 -7.10 9.82
CA ARG A 422 0.46 -7.58 8.44
C ARG A 422 1.76 -8.11 7.82
N HIS A 423 2.93 -7.55 8.17
CA HIS A 423 4.23 -8.10 7.79
C HIS A 423 4.44 -9.47 8.44
N GLU A 424 4.10 -9.65 9.71
CA GLU A 424 4.16 -10.95 10.38
C GLU A 424 3.22 -11.95 9.69
N TYR A 425 1.99 -11.56 9.39
CA TYR A 425 1.01 -12.39 8.71
C TYR A 425 1.51 -12.86 7.33
N PHE A 426 2.08 -11.96 6.54
CA PHE A 426 2.71 -12.27 5.25
C PHE A 426 3.89 -13.23 5.42
N ARG A 427 4.81 -12.95 6.34
CA ARG A 427 6.00 -13.77 6.60
C ARG A 427 5.64 -15.20 7.01
N ARG A 428 4.59 -15.35 7.83
CA ARG A 428 4.05 -16.66 8.21
C ARG A 428 3.44 -17.39 7.01
N THR A 429 2.71 -16.69 6.17
CA THR A 429 2.12 -17.25 4.93
C THR A 429 3.22 -17.71 3.98
N LEU A 430 4.24 -16.89 3.73
CA LEU A 430 5.41 -17.24 2.90
C LEU A 430 6.14 -18.49 3.43
N CYS A 431 6.47 -18.49 4.72
CA CYS A 431 7.17 -19.62 5.33
C CYS A 431 6.33 -20.90 5.32
N ASN A 432 5.00 -20.78 5.43
CA ASN A 432 4.10 -21.93 5.34
C ASN A 432 4.06 -22.52 3.94
N VAL A 433 4.01 -21.69 2.90
CA VAL A 433 4.07 -22.15 1.49
C VAL A 433 5.38 -22.91 1.24
N LEU A 434 6.53 -22.28 1.55
CA LEU A 434 7.83 -22.90 1.34
C LEU A 434 8.03 -24.15 2.21
N GLY A 435 7.62 -24.11 3.47
CA GLY A 435 7.74 -25.23 4.40
C GLY A 435 6.92 -26.45 3.96
N ASN A 436 5.71 -26.23 3.42
CA ASN A 436 4.89 -27.30 2.87
C ASN A 436 5.53 -27.93 1.63
N ASP A 437 6.07 -27.11 0.71
CA ASP A 437 6.75 -27.61 -0.50
C ASP A 437 8.00 -28.42 -0.14
N ILE A 438 8.75 -27.99 0.87
CA ILE A 438 9.92 -28.73 1.37
C ILE A 438 9.50 -30.09 1.95
N GLU A 439 8.52 -30.13 2.84
CA GLU A 439 8.05 -31.38 3.47
C GLU A 439 7.39 -32.33 2.46
N ASN A 440 6.85 -31.81 1.37
CA ASN A 440 6.32 -32.60 0.24
C ASN A 440 7.40 -33.02 -0.77
N GLY A 441 8.68 -32.71 -0.53
CA GLY A 441 9.78 -33.09 -1.39
C GLY A 441 9.87 -32.31 -2.71
N MET A 442 9.16 -31.19 -2.83
CA MET A 442 9.20 -30.33 -4.02
C MET A 442 10.44 -29.42 -4.02
N ILE A 443 10.96 -29.08 -2.86
CA ILE A 443 12.19 -28.29 -2.67
C ILE A 443 13.17 -29.10 -1.81
N PRO A 444 14.42 -29.37 -2.28
CA PRO A 444 15.43 -30.00 -1.46
C PRO A 444 15.85 -29.07 -0.30
N TYR A 445 16.04 -29.63 0.90
CA TYR A 445 16.35 -28.85 2.10
C TYR A 445 17.57 -29.37 2.84
N THR A 446 18.69 -29.51 2.14
CA THR A 446 19.98 -29.94 2.68
C THR A 446 21.13 -29.13 2.07
N GLY A 447 22.24 -29.01 2.79
CA GLY A 447 23.45 -28.39 2.26
C GLY A 447 23.22 -26.99 1.68
N TYR A 448 23.60 -26.80 0.41
CA TYR A 448 23.48 -25.53 -0.31
C TYR A 448 22.04 -25.05 -0.44
N GLU A 449 21.12 -25.94 -0.81
CA GLU A 449 19.72 -25.59 -1.04
C GLU A 449 19.04 -25.10 0.25
N LYS A 450 19.34 -25.75 1.39
CA LYS A 450 18.84 -25.28 2.70
C LYS A 450 19.27 -23.83 2.96
N ALA A 451 20.56 -23.53 2.83
CA ALA A 451 21.08 -22.19 3.04
C ALA A 451 20.45 -21.19 2.06
N ARG A 452 20.21 -21.60 0.80
CA ARG A 452 19.60 -20.75 -0.22
C ARG A 452 18.14 -20.43 0.06
N VAL A 453 17.34 -21.40 0.56
CA VAL A 453 15.94 -21.16 0.96
C VAL A 453 15.87 -20.23 2.17
N GLN A 454 16.74 -20.43 3.17
CA GLN A 454 16.82 -19.56 4.34
C GLN A 454 17.13 -18.11 3.93
N GLN A 455 18.12 -17.91 3.06
CA GLN A 455 18.47 -16.62 2.51
C GLN A 455 17.31 -16.02 1.68
N MET A 456 16.60 -16.82 0.89
CA MET A 456 15.44 -16.38 0.12
C MET A 456 14.34 -15.81 1.02
N VAL A 457 14.10 -16.42 2.16
CA VAL A 457 13.11 -15.90 3.14
C VAL A 457 13.55 -14.55 3.70
N GLU A 458 14.83 -14.40 4.07
CA GLU A 458 15.39 -13.12 4.53
C GLU A 458 15.37 -12.05 3.44
N ASP A 459 15.68 -12.44 2.20
CA ASP A 459 15.67 -11.57 1.04
C ASP A 459 14.25 -11.02 0.77
N ILE A 460 13.25 -11.88 0.71
CA ILE A 460 11.85 -11.46 0.49
C ILE A 460 11.32 -10.62 1.66
N CYS A 461 11.69 -10.96 2.88
CA CYS A 461 11.21 -10.24 4.06
C CYS A 461 11.86 -8.86 4.27
N TYR A 462 13.04 -8.61 3.64
CA TYR A 462 13.77 -7.37 3.91
C TYR A 462 14.80 -6.99 2.83
N ASN A 463 15.77 -7.88 2.50
CA ASN A 463 16.95 -7.48 1.72
C ASN A 463 16.59 -7.07 0.28
N ASN A 464 15.59 -7.73 -0.34
CA ASN A 464 15.16 -7.37 -1.69
C ASN A 464 14.62 -5.93 -1.73
N ALA A 465 13.76 -5.53 -0.81
CA ALA A 465 13.26 -4.16 -0.75
C ALA A 465 14.42 -3.17 -0.54
N LYS A 466 15.30 -3.42 0.43
CA LYS A 466 16.44 -2.55 0.72
C LYS A 466 17.33 -2.32 -0.50
N ASN A 467 17.65 -3.39 -1.22
CA ASN A 467 18.54 -3.32 -2.38
C ASN A 467 17.85 -2.76 -3.63
N TYR A 468 16.59 -3.14 -3.86
CA TYR A 468 15.82 -2.74 -5.03
C TYR A 468 15.54 -1.23 -5.04
N PHE A 469 15.15 -0.67 -3.91
CA PHE A 469 14.88 0.77 -3.76
C PHE A 469 16.14 1.58 -3.45
N LYS A 470 17.24 0.93 -3.07
CA LYS A 470 18.49 1.58 -2.62
C LYS A 470 18.28 2.46 -1.38
N PHE A 471 17.53 1.93 -0.40
CA PHE A 471 17.27 2.59 0.88
C PHE A 471 18.46 2.62 1.85
#